data_41f7027eaedbfed0e0a8c0d8760675a5
#
_entry.id   41f7027eaedbfed0e0a8c0d8760675a5
#
_cell.length_a   1.000
_cell.length_b   1.000
_cell.length_c   1.000
_cell.angle_alpha   90.00
_cell.angle_beta   90.00
_cell.angle_gamma   90.00
#
_symmetry.space_group_name_H-M   'P 1'
#
loop_
_entity.id
_entity.type
_entity.pdbx_description
1 polymer ?
#
loop_
_entity_poly.entity_id
_entity_poly.type
_entity_poly.pdbx_seq_one_letter_code
_entity_poly.pdbx_strand_id
1 'polypeptide(L)'
;MKTRALCLLLLLTLSLPGITLQEAVERGKALSHRVSLKKIDEEGASLGLDNARYARLFTVAFGSSFTAKSDFPELSLSLPSASGTPLNIQRTLGSWDSYDARVALSQPLWTGGTLTSLLRKSEREWEAARWDRKGAEREAASLIKGSFYLYRMLRAKEENLGQLVERLRLHRKRLELLLKEKQIRRSDLLETDARLNENLLNLEETRELKDQEALRFQRLCDISPESIEGTPSEREWSLQEALSLYRENHPLFRSLEKRREAWQYQKRAVEGLSRPQLALFTELHFGKPGLNSLQNRGALYALGGVSLTFPLFQWNRSKRDSRIAELGIERTTNSLEERAKDVEETLRQTFRALESVNRRLELTQELVLISRQDLLLKERLYREAQLPHLDYLGALTAEESRLSQKEALSFLRESLLLRIDALVAPEPEA
;
A
#
# COMPACT_ATOMS: atom_id res chain seq x y z
N MET A 1 53.14 37.76 -30.24
CA MET A 1 52.12 37.42 -31.23
C MET A 1 51.09 36.53 -30.51
N LYS A 2 49.91 37.05 -30.29
CA LYS A 2 48.85 36.42 -29.50
C LYS A 2 47.95 35.61 -30.42
N THR A 3 47.89 34.27 -30.29
CA THR A 3 46.96 33.41 -30.98
C THR A 3 45.74 33.19 -30.08
N ARG A 4 44.58 33.72 -30.48
CA ARG A 4 43.28 33.52 -29.88
C ARG A 4 42.78 32.16 -30.34
N ALA A 5 42.65 31.21 -29.38
CA ALA A 5 41.89 29.98 -29.58
C ALA A 5 40.40 30.28 -29.37
N LEU A 6 39.63 30.16 -30.45
CA LEU A 6 38.18 30.28 -30.48
C LEU A 6 37.58 28.93 -30.01
N CYS A 7 37.14 28.84 -28.75
CA CYS A 7 36.37 27.71 -28.26
C CYS A 7 34.94 27.81 -28.83
N LEU A 8 34.65 27.00 -29.84
CA LEU A 8 33.30 26.75 -30.33
C LEU A 8 32.61 25.85 -29.30
N LEU A 9 31.77 26.44 -28.44
CA LEU A 9 30.84 25.68 -27.58
C LEU A 9 29.75 25.10 -28.49
N LEU A 10 29.91 23.84 -28.88
CA LEU A 10 28.83 23.04 -29.45
C LEU A 10 27.79 22.80 -28.29
N LEU A 11 26.73 23.59 -28.26
CA LEU A 11 25.51 23.28 -27.51
C LEU A 11 24.90 22.04 -28.15
N LEU A 12 25.33 20.87 -27.70
CA LEU A 12 24.53 19.65 -27.84
C LEU A 12 23.25 19.88 -27.02
N THR A 13 22.16 20.22 -27.68
CA THR A 13 20.82 20.03 -27.16
C THR A 13 20.59 18.51 -27.01
N LEU A 14 21.03 17.94 -25.89
CA LEU A 14 20.52 16.69 -25.45
C LEU A 14 19.01 16.90 -25.26
N SER A 15 18.21 16.49 -26.25
CA SER A 15 16.78 16.22 -26.00
C SER A 15 16.76 15.17 -24.91
N LEU A 16 16.46 15.59 -23.67
CA LEU A 16 16.13 14.66 -22.61
C LEU A 16 15.01 13.76 -23.14
N PRO A 17 15.16 12.44 -23.11
CA PRO A 17 14.08 11.55 -23.51
C PRO A 17 12.84 11.93 -22.71
N GLY A 18 11.71 12.08 -23.39
CA GLY A 18 10.45 12.42 -22.74
C GLY A 18 10.13 11.43 -21.63
N ILE A 19 9.57 11.92 -20.55
CA ILE A 19 9.23 11.10 -19.38
C ILE A 19 8.11 10.13 -19.77
N THR A 20 8.27 8.86 -19.48
CA THR A 20 7.23 7.85 -19.70
C THR A 20 6.22 7.82 -18.57
N LEU A 21 4.99 7.35 -18.84
CA LEU A 21 3.99 7.14 -17.77
C LEU A 21 4.52 6.15 -16.71
N GLN A 22 5.33 5.18 -17.09
CA GLN A 22 5.91 4.22 -16.16
C GLN A 22 6.88 4.88 -15.19
N GLU A 23 7.73 5.79 -15.65
CA GLU A 23 8.62 6.59 -14.78
C GLU A 23 7.83 7.48 -13.83
N ALA A 24 6.73 8.08 -14.30
CA ALA A 24 5.82 8.85 -13.44
C ALA A 24 5.18 7.96 -12.35
N VAL A 25 4.79 6.73 -12.68
CA VAL A 25 4.26 5.74 -11.73
C VAL A 25 5.29 5.36 -10.68
N GLU A 26 6.54 5.06 -11.08
CA GLU A 26 7.59 4.69 -10.12
C GLU A 26 7.93 5.86 -9.17
N ARG A 27 8.00 7.08 -9.70
CA ARG A 27 8.21 8.27 -8.88
C ARG A 27 7.05 8.51 -7.92
N GLY A 28 5.82 8.35 -8.37
CA GLY A 28 4.64 8.52 -7.52
C GLY A 28 4.49 7.45 -6.46
N LYS A 29 4.88 6.20 -6.72
CA LYS A 29 4.99 5.16 -5.68
C LYS A 29 5.94 5.57 -4.57
N ALA A 30 7.11 6.15 -4.93
CA ALA A 30 8.10 6.63 -3.96
C ALA A 30 7.58 7.80 -3.11
N LEU A 31 6.75 8.67 -3.67
CA LEU A 31 6.15 9.83 -2.99
C LEU A 31 4.89 9.49 -2.19
N SER A 32 4.29 8.33 -2.43
CA SER A 32 3.02 7.96 -1.81
C SER A 32 3.15 7.73 -0.31
N HIS A 33 2.47 8.55 0.49
CA HIS A 33 2.40 8.37 1.95
C HIS A 33 1.85 6.99 2.34
N ARG A 34 0.89 6.45 1.57
CA ARG A 34 0.33 5.13 1.86
C ARG A 34 1.35 4.02 1.66
N VAL A 35 2.18 4.11 0.62
CA VAL A 35 3.31 3.18 0.39
C VAL A 35 4.34 3.34 1.51
N SER A 36 4.67 4.58 1.90
CA SER A 36 5.59 4.87 3.00
C SER A 36 5.11 4.27 4.33
N LEU A 37 3.83 4.41 4.68
CA LEU A 37 3.24 3.79 5.87
C LEU A 37 3.38 2.26 5.84
N LYS A 38 3.10 1.63 4.69
CA LYS A 38 3.24 0.18 4.54
C LYS A 38 4.69 -0.29 4.57
N LYS A 39 5.63 0.54 4.15
CA LYS A 39 7.07 0.27 4.30
C LYS A 39 7.49 0.30 5.77
N ILE A 40 6.97 1.24 6.55
CA ILE A 40 7.19 1.29 8.01
C ILE A 40 6.59 0.06 8.70
N ASP A 41 5.37 -0.37 8.30
CA ASP A 41 4.75 -1.60 8.82
C ASP A 41 5.62 -2.84 8.51
N GLU A 42 6.19 -2.94 7.30
CA GLU A 42 7.09 -4.03 6.90
C GLU A 42 8.39 -4.01 7.70
N GLU A 43 8.98 -2.83 7.93
CA GLU A 43 10.17 -2.67 8.77
C GLU A 43 9.89 -3.09 10.21
N GLY A 44 8.77 -2.66 10.79
CA GLY A 44 8.32 -3.09 12.11
C GLY A 44 8.14 -4.60 12.21
N ALA A 45 7.57 -5.23 11.18
CA ALA A 45 7.44 -6.69 11.13
C ALA A 45 8.80 -7.40 10.99
N SER A 46 9.77 -6.82 10.25
CA SER A 46 11.13 -7.37 10.13
C SER A 46 11.88 -7.32 11.46
N LEU A 47 11.75 -6.22 12.21
CA LEU A 47 12.31 -6.11 13.56
C LEU A 47 11.65 -7.11 14.53
N GLY A 48 10.34 -7.35 14.38
CA GLY A 48 9.62 -8.40 15.10
C GLY A 48 10.15 -9.81 14.79
N LEU A 49 10.50 -10.06 13.53
CA LEU A 49 11.15 -11.31 13.11
C LEU A 49 12.55 -11.46 13.74
N ASP A 50 13.36 -10.41 13.76
CA ASP A 50 14.68 -10.44 14.38
C ASP A 50 14.57 -10.66 15.88
N ASN A 51 13.63 -10.02 16.56
CA ASN A 51 13.35 -10.29 17.98
C ASN A 51 12.99 -11.76 18.23
N ALA A 52 12.18 -12.37 17.34
CA ALA A 52 11.84 -13.80 17.44
C ALA A 52 13.04 -14.73 17.16
N ARG A 53 13.98 -14.32 16.30
CA ARG A 53 15.25 -15.02 16.06
C ARG A 53 16.13 -14.96 17.29
N TYR A 54 16.33 -13.78 17.86
CA TYR A 54 17.20 -13.54 19.00
C TYR A 54 16.63 -14.11 20.31
N ALA A 55 15.31 -14.24 20.45
CA ALA A 55 14.68 -14.91 21.60
C ALA A 55 15.13 -16.37 21.78
N ARG A 56 15.76 -16.98 20.79
CA ARG A 56 16.35 -18.33 20.84
C ARG A 56 17.79 -18.35 21.32
N LEU A 57 18.44 -17.20 21.39
CA LEU A 57 19.80 -17.04 21.82
C LEU A 57 19.85 -16.80 23.33
N PHE A 58 21.07 -16.85 23.89
CA PHE A 58 21.27 -16.56 25.30
C PHE A 58 21.02 -15.10 25.62
N THR A 59 20.55 -14.86 26.84
CA THR A 59 20.40 -13.51 27.39
C THR A 59 21.39 -13.33 28.54
N VAL A 60 21.97 -12.13 28.65
CA VAL A 60 22.81 -11.73 29.76
C VAL A 60 22.10 -10.58 30.48
N ALA A 61 21.93 -10.74 31.79
CA ALA A 61 21.30 -9.73 32.61
C ALA A 61 22.21 -9.40 33.82
N PHE A 62 22.31 -8.13 34.15
CA PHE A 62 22.90 -7.68 35.42
C PHE A 62 21.78 -7.34 36.40
N GLY A 63 21.91 -7.81 37.63
CA GLY A 63 21.00 -7.48 38.71
C GLY A 63 21.77 -7.16 39.98
N SER A 64 21.26 -6.25 40.78
CA SER A 64 21.79 -5.98 42.11
C SER A 64 20.68 -5.81 43.12
N SER A 65 20.89 -6.29 44.33
CA SER A 65 19.96 -6.10 45.44
C SER A 65 20.72 -5.78 46.72
N PHE A 66 20.11 -4.92 47.51
CA PHE A 66 20.50 -4.65 48.87
C PHE A 66 19.31 -4.94 49.78
N THR A 67 19.54 -5.70 50.85
CA THR A 67 18.48 -6.06 51.79
C THR A 67 18.95 -5.77 53.19
N ALA A 68 18.21 -4.94 53.94
CA ALA A 68 18.37 -4.75 55.38
C ALA A 68 17.40 -5.69 56.11
N LYS A 69 17.89 -6.41 57.09
CA LYS A 69 17.09 -7.35 57.90
C LYS A 69 17.06 -6.86 59.34
N SER A 70 15.89 -6.91 59.94
CA SER A 70 15.68 -6.54 61.34
C SER A 70 15.79 -7.72 62.30
N ASP A 71 15.78 -8.96 61.76
CA ASP A 71 15.81 -10.18 62.55
C ASP A 71 16.73 -11.21 61.89
N PHE A 72 17.38 -12.03 62.70
CA PHE A 72 18.42 -12.99 62.25
C PHE A 72 18.16 -14.38 62.82
N PRO A 73 18.38 -15.41 62.00
CA PRO A 73 18.43 -16.81 62.56
C PRO A 73 19.50 -16.96 63.55
N GLU A 74 19.20 -17.53 64.74
CA GLU A 74 20.16 -17.91 65.78
C GLU A 74 20.37 -19.41 65.82
N LEU A 75 21.60 -19.81 65.77
CA LEU A 75 21.96 -21.20 66.02
C LEU A 75 22.27 -21.33 67.52
N SER A 76 21.45 -22.05 68.25
CA SER A 76 21.71 -22.44 69.63
C SER A 76 22.09 -23.92 69.72
N LEU A 77 23.29 -24.19 70.11
CA LEU A 77 23.82 -25.56 70.33
C LEU A 77 24.11 -25.76 71.80
N SER A 78 23.43 -26.70 72.40
CA SER A 78 23.69 -27.09 73.78
C SER A 78 24.49 -28.40 73.82
N LEU A 79 25.74 -28.32 74.20
CA LEU A 79 26.66 -29.51 74.31
C LEU A 79 26.76 -29.97 75.77
N PRO A 80 26.56 -31.27 76.05
CA PRO A 80 26.80 -31.78 77.40
C PRO A 80 28.26 -31.67 77.73
N SER A 81 28.61 -31.06 78.91
CA SER A 81 29.96 -30.94 79.41
C SER A 81 30.18 -31.97 80.47
N ALA A 82 31.41 -32.49 80.55
CA ALA A 82 31.83 -33.44 81.59
C ALA A 82 31.76 -32.85 82.99
N SER A 83 31.63 -31.52 83.15
CA SER A 83 31.48 -30.80 84.42
C SER A 83 30.02 -30.60 84.87
N GLY A 84 29.04 -31.19 84.17
CA GLY A 84 27.62 -31.11 84.50
C GLY A 84 26.86 -29.83 84.07
N THR A 85 27.55 -28.77 83.63
CA THR A 85 26.91 -27.53 83.09
C THR A 85 26.97 -27.59 81.57
N PRO A 86 25.83 -27.56 80.89
CA PRO A 86 25.82 -27.60 79.43
C PRO A 86 26.46 -26.37 78.84
N LEU A 87 27.33 -26.55 77.84
CA LEU A 87 27.96 -25.48 77.10
C LEU A 87 26.93 -25.00 76.00
N ASN A 88 26.30 -23.86 76.24
CA ASN A 88 25.41 -23.29 75.28
C ASN A 88 26.19 -22.36 74.35
N ILE A 89 26.26 -22.73 73.06
CA ILE A 89 26.86 -21.91 72.03
C ILE A 89 25.69 -21.27 71.29
N GLN A 90 25.49 -19.97 71.48
CA GLN A 90 24.57 -19.15 70.67
C GLN A 90 25.37 -18.37 69.63
N ARG A 91 24.99 -18.49 68.33
CA ARG A 91 25.63 -17.75 67.31
C ARG A 91 24.54 -17.20 66.30
N THR A 92 24.48 -15.93 66.19
CA THR A 92 23.61 -15.26 65.15
C THR A 92 24.20 -15.54 63.79
N LEU A 93 23.36 -16.02 62.88
CA LEU A 93 23.72 -16.34 61.49
C LEU A 93 23.27 -15.23 60.56
N GLY A 94 24.22 -14.59 59.85
CA GLY A 94 23.91 -13.55 58.87
C GLY A 94 24.36 -12.15 59.31
N SER A 95 23.90 -11.16 58.58
CA SER A 95 24.18 -9.73 58.81
C SER A 95 22.92 -8.90 58.59
N TRP A 96 22.78 -7.75 59.25
CA TRP A 96 21.70 -6.78 59.05
C TRP A 96 21.73 -6.22 57.65
N ASP A 97 22.89 -6.18 56.99
CA ASP A 97 23.14 -5.76 55.63
C ASP A 97 23.48 -6.99 54.77
N SER A 98 22.71 -7.24 53.77
CA SER A 98 23.03 -8.18 52.71
C SER A 98 22.95 -7.50 51.35
N TYR A 99 23.91 -7.77 50.51
CA TYR A 99 23.91 -7.28 49.12
C TYR A 99 24.30 -8.43 48.19
N ASP A 100 23.77 -8.38 46.99
CA ASP A 100 24.09 -9.29 45.90
C ASP A 100 24.13 -8.53 44.58
N ALA A 101 25.25 -8.61 43.91
CA ALA A 101 25.42 -8.17 42.53
C ALA A 101 25.66 -9.40 41.67
N ARG A 102 24.82 -9.61 40.64
CA ARG A 102 24.91 -10.82 39.82
C ARG A 102 24.90 -10.50 38.34
N VAL A 103 25.64 -11.25 37.58
CA VAL A 103 25.54 -11.38 36.12
C VAL A 103 24.97 -12.76 35.84
N ALA A 104 23.77 -12.78 35.22
CA ALA A 104 23.07 -14.02 34.90
C ALA A 104 23.05 -14.22 33.38
N LEU A 105 23.44 -15.40 32.91
CA LEU A 105 23.29 -15.88 31.55
C LEU A 105 22.21 -16.96 31.53
N SER A 106 21.26 -16.82 30.65
CA SER A 106 20.19 -17.80 30.43
C SER A 106 20.07 -18.16 28.95
N GLN A 107 20.09 -19.47 28.65
CA GLN A 107 19.95 -20.01 27.29
C GLN A 107 18.80 -21.01 27.27
N PRO A 108 17.70 -20.72 26.54
CA PRO A 108 16.64 -21.70 26.29
C PRO A 108 17.20 -22.83 25.40
N LEU A 109 17.17 -24.06 25.91
CA LEU A 109 17.61 -25.26 25.16
C LEU A 109 16.44 -25.91 24.45
N TRP A 110 15.29 -26.00 25.13
CA TRP A 110 14.07 -26.54 24.56
C TRP A 110 12.83 -25.89 25.20
N THR A 111 11.93 -25.40 24.36
CA THR A 111 10.74 -24.62 24.79
C THR A 111 9.43 -25.27 24.35
N GLY A 112 9.39 -26.61 24.24
CA GLY A 112 8.19 -27.30 23.74
C GLY A 112 7.80 -26.97 22.28
N GLY A 113 8.70 -26.32 21.54
CA GLY A 113 8.44 -25.81 20.16
C GLY A 113 7.87 -24.40 20.10
N THR A 114 7.68 -23.73 21.26
CA THR A 114 7.09 -22.37 21.33
C THR A 114 7.94 -21.35 20.56
N LEU A 115 9.24 -21.21 20.86
CA LEU A 115 10.11 -20.23 20.20
C LEU A 115 10.26 -20.48 18.69
N THR A 116 10.31 -21.73 18.28
CA THR A 116 10.35 -22.10 16.86
C THR A 116 9.05 -21.70 16.15
N SER A 117 7.91 -21.94 16.80
CA SER A 117 6.60 -21.55 16.24
C SER A 117 6.41 -20.04 16.20
N LEU A 118 6.87 -19.31 17.22
CA LEU A 118 6.86 -17.84 17.23
C LEU A 118 7.76 -17.25 16.13
N LEU A 119 8.93 -17.85 15.90
CA LEU A 119 9.78 -17.44 14.77
C LEU A 119 9.05 -17.61 13.43
N ARG A 120 8.45 -18.78 13.20
CA ARG A 120 7.67 -19.04 11.97
C ARG A 120 6.48 -18.12 11.83
N LYS A 121 5.79 -17.82 12.93
CA LYS A 121 4.72 -16.83 12.96
C LYS A 121 5.23 -15.46 12.48
N SER A 122 6.33 -14.96 13.08
CA SER A 122 6.89 -13.66 12.72
C SER A 122 7.39 -13.61 11.27
N GLU A 123 7.94 -14.72 10.73
CA GLU A 123 8.27 -14.83 9.29
C GLU A 123 7.01 -14.60 8.42
N ARG A 124 5.89 -15.24 8.76
CA ARG A 124 4.64 -15.08 8.01
C ARG A 124 4.02 -13.70 8.16
N GLU A 125 4.14 -13.09 9.33
CA GLU A 125 3.69 -11.71 9.56
C GLU A 125 4.51 -10.70 8.73
N TRP A 126 5.83 -10.88 8.65
CA TRP A 126 6.69 -10.08 7.79
C TRP A 126 6.35 -10.27 6.30
N GLU A 127 6.18 -11.52 5.83
CA GLU A 127 5.74 -11.79 4.46
C GLU A 127 4.38 -11.14 4.16
N ALA A 128 3.44 -11.18 5.11
CA ALA A 128 2.14 -10.52 4.97
C ALA A 128 2.27 -8.99 4.82
N ALA A 129 3.10 -8.35 5.66
CA ALA A 129 3.37 -6.92 5.59
C ALA A 129 4.03 -6.52 4.26
N ARG A 130 4.94 -7.35 3.75
CA ARG A 130 5.55 -7.17 2.42
C ARG A 130 4.50 -7.18 1.30
N TRP A 131 3.54 -8.11 1.35
CA TRP A 131 2.44 -8.17 0.39
C TRP A 131 1.47 -6.99 0.54
N ASP A 132 1.23 -6.51 1.76
CA ASP A 132 0.43 -5.29 2.00
C ASP A 132 1.09 -4.06 1.38
N ARG A 133 2.44 -3.92 1.47
CA ARG A 133 3.18 -2.85 0.79
C ARG A 133 3.01 -2.92 -0.72
N LYS A 134 3.19 -4.11 -1.30
CA LYS A 134 2.99 -4.32 -2.74
C LYS A 134 1.56 -3.97 -3.19
N GLY A 135 0.56 -4.28 -2.36
CA GLY A 135 -0.82 -3.86 -2.59
C GLY A 135 -0.98 -2.34 -2.63
N ALA A 136 -0.33 -1.63 -1.71
CA ALA A 136 -0.33 -0.17 -1.68
C ALA A 136 0.40 0.45 -2.89
N GLU A 137 1.51 -0.16 -3.36
CA GLU A 137 2.22 0.25 -4.57
C GLU A 137 1.34 0.10 -5.83
N ARG A 138 0.61 -1.01 -5.93
CA ARG A 138 -0.34 -1.25 -7.04
C ARG A 138 -1.49 -0.25 -7.04
N GLU A 139 -2.03 0.05 -5.88
CA GLU A 139 -3.07 1.06 -5.74
C GLU A 139 -2.58 2.46 -6.11
N ALA A 140 -1.37 2.85 -5.67
CA ALA A 140 -0.75 4.11 -6.06
C ALA A 140 -0.54 4.19 -7.58
N ALA A 141 -0.05 3.11 -8.21
CA ALA A 141 0.10 3.03 -9.67
C ALA A 141 -1.23 3.21 -10.40
N SER A 142 -2.29 2.54 -9.91
CA SER A 142 -3.64 2.65 -10.49
C SER A 142 -4.21 4.07 -10.39
N LEU A 143 -4.00 4.76 -9.26
CA LEU A 143 -4.42 6.15 -9.07
C LEU A 143 -3.70 7.11 -10.02
N ILE A 144 -2.39 6.95 -10.22
CA ILE A 144 -1.58 7.80 -11.11
C ILE A 144 -2.00 7.59 -12.57
N LYS A 145 -2.10 6.33 -13.01
CA LYS A 145 -2.55 6.00 -14.37
C LYS A 145 -3.97 6.51 -14.62
N GLY A 146 -4.89 6.31 -13.69
CA GLY A 146 -6.27 6.80 -13.80
C GLY A 146 -6.36 8.32 -13.92
N SER A 147 -5.58 9.06 -13.13
CA SER A 147 -5.46 10.52 -13.21
C SER A 147 -4.90 10.97 -14.57
N PHE A 148 -3.88 10.29 -15.09
CA PHE A 148 -3.33 10.59 -16.41
C PHE A 148 -4.33 10.36 -17.55
N TYR A 149 -5.08 9.27 -17.53
CA TYR A 149 -6.10 9.00 -18.55
C TYR A 149 -7.24 10.02 -18.50
N LEU A 150 -7.65 10.44 -17.30
CA LEU A 150 -8.65 11.49 -17.13
C LEU A 150 -8.16 12.83 -17.69
N TYR A 151 -6.91 13.22 -17.39
CA TYR A 151 -6.29 14.41 -17.96
C TYR A 151 -6.28 14.37 -19.49
N ARG A 152 -5.89 13.24 -20.09
CA ARG A 152 -5.88 13.07 -21.56
C ARG A 152 -7.28 13.24 -22.17
N MET A 153 -8.29 12.64 -21.55
CA MET A 153 -9.69 12.81 -22.00
C MET A 153 -10.11 14.28 -21.96
N LEU A 154 -9.82 14.98 -20.85
CA LEU A 154 -10.17 16.40 -20.71
C LEU A 154 -9.43 17.27 -21.70
N ARG A 155 -8.15 16.99 -21.99
CA ARG A 155 -7.35 17.66 -23.01
C ARG A 155 -7.95 17.48 -24.41
N ALA A 156 -8.32 16.25 -24.78
CA ALA A 156 -8.95 15.97 -26.06
C ALA A 156 -10.31 16.67 -26.19
N LYS A 157 -11.12 16.70 -25.11
CA LYS A 157 -12.39 17.44 -25.07
C LYS A 157 -12.18 18.94 -25.21
N GLU A 158 -11.19 19.54 -24.54
CA GLU A 158 -10.84 20.96 -24.68
C GLU A 158 -10.47 21.30 -26.12
N GLU A 159 -9.66 20.45 -26.77
CA GLU A 159 -9.26 20.64 -28.16
C GLU A 159 -10.47 20.61 -29.11
N ASN A 160 -11.38 19.64 -28.95
CA ASN A 160 -12.58 19.54 -29.74
C ASN A 160 -13.51 20.75 -29.56
N LEU A 161 -13.74 21.18 -28.30
CA LEU A 161 -14.52 22.39 -27.99
C LEU A 161 -13.85 23.65 -28.51
N GLY A 162 -12.54 23.76 -28.42
CA GLY A 162 -11.79 24.89 -29.00
C GLY A 162 -11.98 25.01 -30.50
N GLN A 163 -11.93 23.89 -31.24
CA GLN A 163 -12.20 23.87 -32.68
C GLN A 163 -13.64 24.28 -32.98
N LEU A 164 -14.62 23.81 -32.21
CA LEU A 164 -16.03 24.22 -32.38
C LEU A 164 -16.21 25.72 -32.14
N VAL A 165 -15.65 26.25 -31.06
CA VAL A 165 -15.72 27.69 -30.73
C VAL A 165 -15.12 28.54 -31.86
N GLU A 166 -13.97 28.14 -32.44
CA GLU A 166 -13.38 28.86 -33.56
C GLU A 166 -14.27 28.81 -34.84
N ARG A 167 -14.86 27.63 -35.13
CA ARG A 167 -15.83 27.54 -36.25
C ARG A 167 -17.05 28.44 -36.03
N LEU A 168 -17.60 28.48 -34.82
CA LEU A 168 -18.73 29.35 -34.47
C LEU A 168 -18.38 30.86 -34.55
N ARG A 169 -17.15 31.24 -34.11
CA ARG A 169 -16.66 32.64 -34.25
C ARG A 169 -16.53 33.06 -35.70
N LEU A 170 -15.97 32.21 -36.56
CA LEU A 170 -15.86 32.47 -37.99
C LEU A 170 -17.25 32.57 -38.63
N HIS A 171 -18.18 31.69 -38.26
CA HIS A 171 -19.55 31.68 -38.72
C HIS A 171 -20.27 32.96 -38.29
N ARG A 172 -20.17 33.36 -37.03
CA ARG A 172 -20.73 34.61 -36.51
C ARG A 172 -20.26 35.85 -37.29
N LYS A 173 -18.94 35.96 -37.58
CA LYS A 173 -18.39 37.07 -38.42
C LYS A 173 -19.03 37.10 -39.79
N ARG A 174 -19.27 35.95 -40.43
CA ARG A 174 -19.95 35.86 -41.72
C ARG A 174 -21.40 36.32 -41.61
N LEU A 175 -22.12 35.92 -40.56
CA LEU A 175 -23.51 36.35 -40.34
C LEU A 175 -23.60 37.85 -40.09
N GLU A 176 -22.67 38.48 -39.41
CA GLU A 176 -22.63 39.94 -39.23
C GLU A 176 -22.57 40.69 -40.57
N LEU A 177 -21.79 40.17 -41.53
CA LEU A 177 -21.73 40.76 -42.88
C LEU A 177 -23.03 40.58 -43.62
N LEU A 178 -23.60 39.36 -43.62
CA LEU A 178 -24.86 39.06 -44.29
C LEU A 178 -26.04 39.85 -43.69
N LEU A 179 -26.03 40.12 -42.39
CA LEU A 179 -27.04 40.94 -41.73
C LEU A 179 -26.96 42.41 -42.17
N LYS A 180 -25.75 42.97 -42.35
CA LYS A 180 -25.55 44.32 -42.90
C LYS A 180 -26.09 44.43 -44.32
N GLU A 181 -25.95 43.37 -45.10
CA GLU A 181 -26.50 43.26 -46.46
C GLU A 181 -27.99 42.90 -46.48
N LYS A 182 -28.67 42.77 -45.32
CA LYS A 182 -30.08 42.39 -45.15
C LYS A 182 -30.44 41.02 -45.76
N GLN A 183 -29.45 40.09 -45.85
CA GLN A 183 -29.62 38.75 -46.42
C GLN A 183 -30.09 37.72 -45.41
N ILE A 184 -29.97 38.00 -44.11
CA ILE A 184 -30.39 37.10 -43.05
C ILE A 184 -31.21 37.83 -41.97
N ARG A 185 -31.86 37.07 -41.10
CA ARG A 185 -32.62 37.59 -39.94
C ARG A 185 -31.68 37.83 -38.76
N ARG A 186 -32.03 38.82 -37.91
CA ARG A 186 -31.33 39.08 -36.66
C ARG A 186 -31.40 37.89 -35.69
N SER A 187 -32.47 37.07 -35.76
CA SER A 187 -32.62 35.84 -35.01
C SER A 187 -31.47 34.86 -35.21
N ASP A 188 -30.98 34.72 -36.48
CA ASP A 188 -29.94 33.77 -36.85
C ASP A 188 -28.59 34.15 -36.20
N LEU A 189 -28.30 35.45 -36.12
CA LEU A 189 -27.12 35.95 -35.41
C LEU A 189 -27.24 35.73 -33.90
N LEU A 190 -28.40 36.03 -33.29
CA LEU A 190 -28.63 35.84 -31.85
C LEU A 190 -28.54 34.36 -31.45
N GLU A 191 -29.01 33.45 -32.28
CA GLU A 191 -28.90 32.01 -32.05
C GLU A 191 -27.46 31.54 -32.11
N THR A 192 -26.68 32.04 -33.08
CA THR A 192 -25.25 31.77 -33.15
C THR A 192 -24.50 32.31 -31.90
N ASP A 193 -24.86 33.55 -31.47
CA ASP A 193 -24.30 34.13 -30.24
C ASP A 193 -24.64 33.31 -28.99
N ALA A 194 -25.85 32.78 -28.88
CA ALA A 194 -26.25 31.90 -27.78
C ALA A 194 -25.43 30.60 -27.80
N ARG A 195 -25.32 29.94 -28.97
CA ARG A 195 -24.50 28.72 -29.11
C ARG A 195 -23.02 28.96 -28.86
N LEU A 196 -22.47 30.08 -29.33
CA LEU A 196 -21.08 30.45 -29.05
C LEU A 196 -20.83 30.64 -27.56
N ASN A 197 -21.70 31.36 -26.85
CA ASN A 197 -21.56 31.59 -25.42
C ASN A 197 -21.73 30.28 -24.60
N GLU A 198 -22.67 29.41 -24.96
CA GLU A 198 -22.86 28.10 -24.36
C GLU A 198 -21.57 27.24 -24.48
N ASN A 199 -20.96 27.20 -25.68
CA ASN A 199 -19.75 26.44 -25.91
C ASN A 199 -18.49 27.09 -25.30
N LEU A 200 -18.46 28.41 -25.15
CA LEU A 200 -17.43 29.11 -24.39
C LEU A 200 -17.50 28.75 -22.90
N LEU A 201 -18.69 28.67 -22.30
CA LEU A 201 -18.87 28.22 -20.92
C LEU A 201 -18.39 26.77 -20.75
N ASN A 202 -18.78 25.87 -21.65
CA ASN A 202 -18.34 24.48 -21.64
C ASN A 202 -16.81 24.34 -21.80
N LEU A 203 -16.21 25.20 -22.62
CA LEU A 203 -14.75 25.24 -22.81
C LEU A 203 -14.02 25.68 -21.53
N GLU A 204 -14.49 26.74 -20.89
CA GLU A 204 -13.88 27.22 -19.63
C GLU A 204 -14.04 26.19 -18.49
N GLU A 205 -15.22 25.57 -18.36
CA GLU A 205 -15.43 24.47 -17.39
C GLU A 205 -14.49 23.28 -17.67
N THR A 206 -14.33 22.91 -18.94
CA THR A 206 -13.42 21.82 -19.33
C THR A 206 -11.96 22.16 -19.04
N ARG A 207 -11.55 23.41 -19.24
CA ARG A 207 -10.20 23.91 -18.88
C ARG A 207 -9.96 23.83 -17.39
N GLU A 208 -10.91 24.32 -16.60
CA GLU A 208 -10.82 24.26 -15.14
C GLU A 208 -10.65 22.82 -14.65
N LEU A 209 -11.48 21.89 -15.15
CA LEU A 209 -11.38 20.48 -14.79
C LEU A 209 -10.04 19.86 -15.23
N LYS A 210 -9.54 20.20 -16.41
CA LYS A 210 -8.22 19.74 -16.91
C LYS A 210 -7.09 20.26 -16.02
N ASP A 211 -7.13 21.53 -15.65
CA ASP A 211 -6.09 22.15 -14.82
C ASP A 211 -6.11 21.59 -13.39
N GLN A 212 -7.29 21.35 -12.83
CA GLN A 212 -7.45 20.65 -11.53
C GLN A 212 -6.86 19.24 -11.60
N GLU A 213 -7.11 18.48 -12.67
CA GLU A 213 -6.57 17.13 -12.82
C GLU A 213 -5.05 17.14 -13.09
N ALA A 214 -4.53 18.15 -13.80
CA ALA A 214 -3.11 18.35 -13.99
C ALA A 214 -2.39 18.59 -12.64
N LEU A 215 -2.94 19.44 -11.79
CA LEU A 215 -2.44 19.69 -10.43
C LEU A 215 -2.54 18.43 -9.57
N ARG A 216 -3.62 17.66 -9.69
CA ARG A 216 -3.78 16.39 -8.98
C ARG A 216 -2.71 15.38 -9.39
N PHE A 217 -2.48 15.22 -10.70
CA PHE A 217 -1.46 14.34 -11.24
C PHE A 217 -0.06 14.77 -10.76
N GLN A 218 0.26 16.07 -10.87
CA GLN A 218 1.52 16.62 -10.40
C GLN A 218 1.74 16.37 -8.90
N ARG A 219 0.70 16.50 -8.08
CA ARG A 219 0.78 16.16 -6.64
C ARG A 219 1.06 14.68 -6.40
N LEU A 220 0.58 13.78 -7.26
CA LEU A 220 0.77 12.34 -7.11
C LEU A 220 2.19 11.88 -7.46
N CYS A 221 2.84 12.48 -8.48
CA CYS A 221 4.13 12.00 -8.99
C CYS A 221 5.19 13.09 -9.16
N ASP A 222 4.90 14.36 -8.83
CA ASP A 222 5.78 15.53 -9.01
C ASP A 222 6.27 15.71 -10.45
N ILE A 223 5.40 15.39 -11.43
CA ILE A 223 5.64 15.48 -12.87
C ILE A 223 4.40 16.13 -13.49
N SER A 224 4.61 17.04 -14.47
CA SER A 224 3.50 17.57 -15.26
C SER A 224 2.98 16.51 -16.24
N PRO A 225 1.65 16.29 -16.37
CA PRO A 225 1.12 15.32 -17.32
C PRO A 225 1.41 15.70 -18.79
N GLU A 226 1.73 16.96 -19.06
CA GLU A 226 2.09 17.45 -20.39
C GLU A 226 3.46 16.93 -20.87
N SER A 227 4.37 16.62 -19.93
CA SER A 227 5.71 16.13 -20.23
C SER A 227 5.76 14.64 -20.54
N ILE A 228 4.62 13.94 -20.44
CA ILE A 228 4.55 12.49 -20.69
C ILE A 228 4.42 12.23 -22.18
N GLU A 229 5.38 11.50 -22.73
CA GLU A 229 5.37 11.05 -24.11
C GLU A 229 4.79 9.65 -24.26
N GLY A 230 4.15 9.43 -25.42
CA GLY A 230 3.58 8.14 -25.81
C GLY A 230 2.12 7.96 -25.44
N THR A 231 1.53 6.92 -26.03
CA THR A 231 0.14 6.51 -25.78
C THR A 231 0.19 5.17 -25.04
N PRO A 232 0.22 5.16 -23.70
CA PRO A 232 0.21 3.92 -22.97
C PRO A 232 -1.10 3.19 -23.25
N SER A 233 -1.02 1.89 -23.46
CA SER A 233 -2.18 1.01 -23.54
C SER A 233 -2.10 -0.01 -22.42
N GLU A 234 -3.22 -0.27 -21.78
CA GLU A 234 -3.31 -1.34 -20.79
C GLU A 234 -3.44 -2.70 -21.49
N ARG A 235 -2.93 -3.75 -20.82
CA ARG A 235 -3.03 -5.12 -21.32
C ARG A 235 -4.50 -5.53 -21.40
N GLU A 236 -4.85 -6.19 -22.49
CA GLU A 236 -6.15 -6.83 -22.63
C GLU A 236 -6.10 -8.25 -22.04
N TRP A 237 -7.07 -8.54 -21.20
CA TRP A 237 -7.24 -9.83 -20.54
C TRP A 237 -8.50 -10.51 -21.04
N SER A 238 -8.51 -11.84 -21.08
CA SER A 238 -9.75 -12.59 -21.19
C SER A 238 -10.36 -12.82 -19.81
N LEU A 239 -11.69 -12.93 -19.72
CA LEU A 239 -12.37 -13.23 -18.44
C LEU A 239 -11.86 -14.53 -17.82
N GLN A 240 -11.64 -15.56 -18.65
CA GLN A 240 -11.18 -16.87 -18.18
C GLN A 240 -9.77 -16.80 -17.60
N GLU A 241 -8.86 -16.10 -18.28
CA GLU A 241 -7.49 -15.86 -17.81
C GLU A 241 -7.51 -15.05 -16.49
N ALA A 242 -8.31 -13.97 -16.43
CA ALA A 242 -8.46 -13.14 -15.23
C ALA A 242 -8.96 -13.95 -14.03
N LEU A 243 -9.98 -14.80 -14.22
CA LEU A 243 -10.52 -15.65 -13.16
C LEU A 243 -9.56 -16.76 -12.71
N SER A 244 -8.64 -17.19 -13.55
CA SER A 244 -7.62 -18.18 -13.15
C SER A 244 -6.48 -17.58 -12.34
N LEU A 245 -6.11 -16.34 -12.62
CA LEU A 245 -4.88 -15.72 -12.09
C LEU A 245 -5.09 -14.78 -10.90
N TYR A 246 -6.31 -14.24 -10.70
CA TYR A 246 -6.50 -13.19 -9.67
C TYR A 246 -6.11 -13.62 -8.26
N ARG A 247 -6.36 -14.88 -7.87
CA ARG A 247 -6.01 -15.38 -6.53
C ARG A 247 -4.51 -15.47 -6.31
N GLU A 248 -3.76 -15.81 -7.37
CA GLU A 248 -2.32 -15.97 -7.28
C GLU A 248 -1.58 -14.62 -7.33
N ASN A 249 -2.08 -13.70 -8.14
CA ASN A 249 -1.39 -12.45 -8.44
C ASN A 249 -1.80 -11.28 -7.56
N HIS A 250 -2.98 -11.36 -6.91
CA HIS A 250 -3.46 -10.21 -6.13
C HIS A 250 -2.84 -10.17 -4.73
N PRO A 251 -2.13 -9.08 -4.36
CA PRO A 251 -1.39 -8.95 -3.09
C PRO A 251 -2.23 -9.20 -1.84
N LEU A 252 -3.51 -8.81 -1.85
CA LEU A 252 -4.42 -9.01 -0.72
C LEU A 252 -4.59 -10.50 -0.35
N PHE A 253 -4.75 -11.38 -1.36
CA PHE A 253 -4.91 -12.81 -1.09
C PHE A 253 -3.64 -13.39 -0.51
N ARG A 254 -2.48 -13.03 -1.07
CA ARG A 254 -1.17 -13.43 -0.55
C ARG A 254 -0.94 -12.96 0.88
N SER A 255 -1.29 -11.71 1.19
CA SER A 255 -1.19 -11.19 2.57
C SER A 255 -2.10 -11.96 3.52
N LEU A 256 -3.37 -12.19 3.17
CA LEU A 256 -4.31 -12.93 4.01
C LEU A 256 -3.89 -14.40 4.19
N GLU A 257 -3.37 -15.07 3.16
CA GLU A 257 -2.82 -16.42 3.26
C GLU A 257 -1.68 -16.48 4.28
N LYS A 258 -0.73 -15.52 4.22
CA LYS A 258 0.37 -15.44 5.17
C LYS A 258 -0.10 -15.16 6.60
N ARG A 259 -1.12 -14.32 6.77
CA ARG A 259 -1.75 -14.10 8.08
C ARG A 259 -2.45 -15.35 8.61
N ARG A 260 -3.11 -16.14 7.75
CA ARG A 260 -3.69 -17.43 8.14
C ARG A 260 -2.62 -18.41 8.60
N GLU A 261 -1.49 -18.53 7.86
CA GLU A 261 -0.34 -19.33 8.26
C GLU A 261 0.25 -18.85 9.60
N ALA A 262 0.34 -17.55 9.83
CA ALA A 262 0.81 -16.97 11.10
C ALA A 262 -0.09 -17.41 12.28
N TRP A 263 -1.42 -17.42 12.11
CA TRP A 263 -2.33 -17.93 13.12
C TRP A 263 -2.17 -19.43 13.39
N GLN A 264 -1.85 -20.24 12.38
CA GLN A 264 -1.55 -21.67 12.56
C GLN A 264 -0.29 -21.86 13.41
N TYR A 265 0.76 -21.05 13.18
CA TYR A 265 1.96 -21.08 14.01
C TYR A 265 1.71 -20.51 15.41
N GLN A 266 0.85 -19.49 15.56
CA GLN A 266 0.41 -19.00 16.86
C GLN A 266 -0.25 -20.12 17.68
N LYS A 267 -1.14 -20.91 17.08
CA LYS A 267 -1.75 -22.08 17.72
C LYS A 267 -0.69 -23.06 18.22
N ARG A 268 0.27 -23.44 17.37
CA ARG A 268 1.37 -24.34 17.74
C ARG A 268 2.26 -23.77 18.86
N ALA A 269 2.50 -22.45 18.85
CA ALA A 269 3.27 -21.78 19.89
C ALA A 269 2.58 -21.89 21.26
N VAL A 270 1.27 -21.66 21.31
CA VAL A 270 0.46 -21.76 22.52
C VAL A 270 0.41 -23.20 23.05
N GLU A 271 0.23 -24.19 22.17
CA GLU A 271 0.27 -25.61 22.53
C GLU A 271 1.63 -26.00 23.10
N GLY A 272 2.71 -25.38 22.61
CA GLY A 272 4.09 -25.56 23.12
C GLY A 272 4.26 -25.11 24.57
N LEU A 273 3.50 -24.09 25.02
CA LEU A 273 3.59 -23.61 26.41
C LEU A 273 3.12 -24.62 27.45
N SER A 274 2.33 -25.62 27.06
CA SER A 274 1.91 -26.71 27.96
C SER A 274 2.89 -27.88 27.99
N ARG A 275 4.00 -27.80 27.25
CA ARG A 275 5.05 -28.83 27.21
C ARG A 275 6.19 -28.48 28.17
N PRO A 276 7.01 -29.46 28.60
CA PRO A 276 8.21 -29.17 29.39
C PRO A 276 9.11 -28.15 28.69
N GLN A 277 9.82 -27.33 29.46
CA GLN A 277 10.78 -26.33 28.99
C GLN A 277 12.10 -26.55 29.67
N LEU A 278 13.20 -26.54 28.94
CA LEU A 278 14.55 -26.75 29.38
C LEU A 278 15.40 -25.51 29.08
N ALA A 279 16.07 -25.00 30.10
CA ALA A 279 17.01 -23.89 29.98
C ALA A 279 18.30 -24.17 30.72
N LEU A 280 19.41 -23.71 30.14
CA LEU A 280 20.70 -23.62 30.81
C LEU A 280 20.79 -22.23 31.46
N PHE A 281 21.28 -22.18 32.71
CA PHE A 281 21.58 -20.91 33.36
C PHE A 281 22.98 -20.95 33.99
N THR A 282 23.62 -19.80 34.02
CA THR A 282 24.88 -19.57 34.70
C THR A 282 24.84 -18.17 35.32
N GLU A 283 25.19 -18.08 36.57
CA GLU A 283 25.19 -16.85 37.34
C GLU A 283 26.53 -16.64 38.03
N LEU A 284 27.09 -15.47 37.91
CA LEU A 284 28.26 -15.02 38.65
C LEU A 284 27.80 -13.98 39.66
N HIS A 285 28.02 -14.26 40.92
CA HIS A 285 27.59 -13.46 42.08
C HIS A 285 28.74 -12.82 42.79
N PHE A 286 28.59 -11.58 43.21
CA PHE A 286 29.38 -10.96 44.25
C PHE A 286 28.45 -10.46 45.35
N GLY A 287 28.44 -11.15 46.48
CA GLY A 287 27.42 -10.88 47.52
C GLY A 287 27.90 -11.09 48.93
N LYS A 288 27.18 -10.50 49.88
CA LYS A 288 27.34 -10.68 51.33
C LYS A 288 25.97 -11.06 51.94
N PRO A 289 25.85 -12.21 52.64
CA PRO A 289 26.85 -13.26 52.71
C PRO A 289 27.09 -13.92 51.35
N GLY A 290 28.29 -14.49 51.15
CA GLY A 290 28.58 -15.31 49.97
C GLY A 290 27.84 -16.65 50.00
N LEU A 291 28.24 -17.62 49.17
CA LEU A 291 27.60 -18.94 49.08
C LEU A 291 27.57 -19.64 50.47
N ASN A 292 28.62 -19.45 51.29
CA ASN A 292 28.63 -19.90 52.64
C ASN A 292 28.00 -18.87 53.61
N SER A 293 26.70 -18.99 53.84
CA SER A 293 25.93 -18.12 54.73
C SER A 293 26.35 -18.05 56.16
N LEU A 294 27.21 -19.01 56.61
CA LEU A 294 27.80 -19.03 57.94
C LEU A 294 28.94 -18.02 58.08
N GLN A 295 29.51 -17.56 56.96
CA GLN A 295 30.58 -16.57 56.96
C GLN A 295 29.99 -15.23 56.53
N ASN A 296 29.93 -14.26 57.45
CA ASN A 296 29.41 -12.95 57.20
C ASN A 296 30.41 -12.04 56.43
N ARG A 297 30.87 -12.46 55.26
CA ARG A 297 31.82 -11.72 54.43
C ARG A 297 31.38 -11.74 52.96
N GLY A 298 31.77 -10.70 52.21
CA GLY A 298 31.56 -10.68 50.76
C GLY A 298 32.40 -11.76 50.08
N ALA A 299 31.81 -12.45 49.08
CA ALA A 299 32.48 -13.45 48.28
C ALA A 299 32.01 -13.42 46.84
N LEU A 300 32.94 -13.74 45.92
CA LEU A 300 32.63 -14.01 44.52
C LEU A 300 32.38 -15.51 44.38
N TYR A 301 31.28 -15.90 43.77
CA TYR A 301 30.96 -17.29 43.48
C TYR A 301 30.16 -17.45 42.20
N ALA A 302 30.20 -18.62 41.61
CA ALA A 302 29.45 -18.94 40.41
C ALA A 302 28.46 -20.08 40.69
N LEU A 303 27.28 -19.96 40.07
CA LEU A 303 26.26 -21.00 40.05
C LEU A 303 25.94 -21.32 38.57
N GLY A 304 25.69 -22.58 38.28
CA GLY A 304 25.27 -23.00 36.95
C GLY A 304 24.47 -24.29 37.01
N GLY A 305 23.56 -24.44 36.11
CA GLY A 305 22.69 -25.59 36.08
C GLY A 305 21.72 -25.61 34.92
N VAL A 306 20.93 -26.66 34.89
CA VAL A 306 19.86 -26.85 33.93
C VAL A 306 18.55 -26.81 34.69
N SER A 307 17.63 -25.95 34.23
CA SER A 307 16.27 -25.87 34.78
C SER A 307 15.27 -26.55 33.83
N LEU A 308 14.48 -27.46 34.39
CA LEU A 308 13.32 -28.06 33.68
C LEU A 308 12.04 -27.55 34.34
N THR A 309 11.25 -26.85 33.58
CA THR A 309 9.93 -26.35 34.02
C THR A 309 8.81 -27.04 33.25
N PHE A 310 7.86 -27.64 33.97
CA PHE A 310 6.68 -28.28 33.39
C PHE A 310 5.42 -27.80 34.10
N PRO A 311 4.54 -27.05 33.37
CA PRO A 311 3.29 -26.56 33.95
C PRO A 311 2.30 -27.70 34.11
N LEU A 312 2.04 -28.12 35.35
CA LEU A 312 1.11 -29.24 35.64
C LEU A 312 -0.35 -28.83 35.56
N PHE A 313 -0.67 -27.61 35.97
CA PHE A 313 -2.03 -27.13 36.01
C PHE A 313 -2.14 -25.63 35.73
N GLN A 314 -2.91 -25.24 34.73
CA GLN A 314 -3.09 -23.85 34.26
C GLN A 314 -4.54 -23.48 33.98
N TRP A 315 -5.52 -24.09 34.64
CA TRP A 315 -6.95 -23.78 34.47
C TRP A 315 -7.40 -23.79 33.01
N ASN A 316 -6.94 -24.74 32.22
CA ASN A 316 -7.22 -24.86 30.76
C ASN A 316 -6.81 -23.62 29.92
N ARG A 317 -5.82 -22.83 30.38
CA ARG A 317 -5.34 -21.65 29.67
C ARG A 317 -4.90 -21.98 28.23
N SER A 318 -4.05 -22.99 28.08
CA SER A 318 -3.58 -23.41 26.74
C SER A 318 -4.72 -23.79 25.79
N LYS A 319 -5.78 -24.45 26.29
CA LYS A 319 -6.96 -24.77 25.46
C LYS A 319 -7.71 -23.52 25.00
N ARG A 320 -7.90 -22.52 25.89
CA ARG A 320 -8.56 -21.27 25.53
C ARG A 320 -7.73 -20.46 24.54
N ASP A 321 -6.43 -20.35 24.77
CA ASP A 321 -5.52 -19.61 23.91
C ASP A 321 -5.40 -20.31 22.53
N SER A 322 -5.40 -21.66 22.49
CA SER A 322 -5.47 -22.43 21.24
C SER A 322 -6.80 -22.17 20.49
N ARG A 323 -7.93 -22.10 21.23
CA ARG A 323 -9.23 -21.77 20.60
C ARG A 323 -9.26 -20.34 20.05
N ILE A 324 -8.63 -19.37 20.73
CA ILE A 324 -8.50 -18.01 20.21
C ILE A 324 -7.70 -18.01 18.88
N ALA A 325 -6.64 -18.78 18.79
CA ALA A 325 -5.88 -18.91 17.54
C ALA A 325 -6.69 -19.61 16.44
N GLU A 326 -7.49 -20.62 16.76
CA GLU A 326 -8.42 -21.26 15.82
C GLU A 326 -9.47 -20.27 15.27
N LEU A 327 -10.06 -19.45 16.13
CA LEU A 327 -10.97 -18.39 15.72
C LEU A 327 -10.27 -17.36 14.79
N GLY A 328 -8.99 -17.09 15.04
CA GLY A 328 -8.16 -16.28 14.13
C GLY A 328 -8.01 -16.91 12.75
N ILE A 329 -7.79 -18.23 12.67
CA ILE A 329 -7.73 -18.98 11.41
C ILE A 329 -9.09 -18.96 10.71
N GLU A 330 -10.17 -19.27 11.41
CA GLU A 330 -11.55 -19.26 10.88
C GLU A 330 -11.90 -17.88 10.31
N ARG A 331 -11.65 -16.80 11.08
CA ARG A 331 -11.88 -15.42 10.64
C ARG A 331 -11.12 -15.08 9.36
N THR A 332 -9.83 -15.45 9.29
CA THR A 332 -9.01 -15.15 8.11
C THR A 332 -9.45 -15.96 6.90
N THR A 333 -9.87 -17.23 7.10
CA THR A 333 -10.41 -18.08 6.03
C THR A 333 -11.71 -17.51 5.48
N ASN A 334 -12.64 -17.12 6.35
CA ASN A 334 -13.89 -16.50 5.92
C ASN A 334 -13.65 -15.19 5.15
N SER A 335 -12.68 -14.37 5.63
CA SER A 335 -12.30 -13.15 4.91
C SER A 335 -11.70 -13.44 3.52
N LEU A 336 -10.91 -14.51 3.38
CA LEU A 336 -10.39 -14.95 2.07
C LEU A 336 -11.51 -15.37 1.12
N GLU A 337 -12.48 -16.14 1.60
CA GLU A 337 -13.62 -16.60 0.79
C GLU A 337 -14.53 -15.44 0.37
N GLU A 338 -14.85 -14.54 1.31
CA GLU A 338 -15.66 -13.35 1.04
C GLU A 338 -14.98 -12.47 -0.02
N ARG A 339 -13.70 -12.15 0.18
CA ARG A 339 -12.94 -11.34 -0.78
C ARG A 339 -12.78 -12.02 -2.14
N ALA A 340 -12.67 -13.35 -2.18
CA ALA A 340 -12.63 -14.08 -3.44
C ALA A 340 -13.92 -13.91 -4.23
N LYS A 341 -15.08 -14.00 -3.56
CA LYS A 341 -16.40 -13.78 -4.18
C LYS A 341 -16.54 -12.33 -4.67
N ASP A 342 -16.16 -11.35 -3.84
CA ASP A 342 -16.21 -9.92 -4.20
C ASP A 342 -15.38 -9.60 -5.44
N VAL A 343 -14.15 -10.13 -5.50
CA VAL A 343 -13.24 -9.90 -6.65
C VAL A 343 -13.76 -10.63 -7.89
N GLU A 344 -14.26 -11.86 -7.77
CA GLU A 344 -14.84 -12.60 -8.89
C GLU A 344 -16.06 -11.87 -9.46
N GLU A 345 -16.96 -11.40 -8.60
CA GLU A 345 -18.13 -10.60 -9.02
C GLU A 345 -17.69 -9.29 -9.69
N THR A 346 -16.73 -8.59 -9.09
CA THR A 346 -16.16 -7.37 -9.66
C THR A 346 -15.55 -7.60 -11.03
N LEU A 347 -14.79 -8.68 -11.23
CA LEU A 347 -14.23 -9.05 -12.53
C LEU A 347 -15.34 -9.30 -13.55
N ARG A 348 -16.34 -10.13 -13.21
CA ARG A 348 -17.46 -10.43 -14.12
C ARG A 348 -18.22 -9.17 -14.54
N GLN A 349 -18.50 -8.27 -13.58
CA GLN A 349 -19.16 -6.99 -13.85
C GLN A 349 -18.30 -6.08 -14.73
N THR A 350 -16.99 -6.00 -14.44
CA THR A 350 -16.05 -5.16 -15.19
C THR A 350 -15.89 -5.64 -16.63
N PHE A 351 -15.83 -6.96 -16.87
CA PHE A 351 -15.76 -7.52 -18.23
C PHE A 351 -17.04 -7.28 -19.01
N ARG A 352 -18.23 -7.41 -18.38
CA ARG A 352 -19.51 -7.07 -19.04
C ARG A 352 -19.57 -5.58 -19.41
N ALA A 353 -19.10 -4.72 -18.51
CA ALA A 353 -19.03 -3.28 -18.77
C ALA A 353 -18.04 -3.00 -19.93
N LEU A 354 -16.87 -3.63 -19.96
CA LEU A 354 -15.88 -3.49 -21.02
C LEU A 354 -16.44 -3.90 -22.39
N GLU A 355 -17.11 -5.04 -22.46
CA GLU A 355 -17.77 -5.51 -23.70
C GLU A 355 -18.85 -4.50 -24.18
N SER A 356 -19.65 -3.99 -23.26
CA SER A 356 -20.64 -2.95 -23.59
C SER A 356 -19.99 -1.67 -24.08
N VAL A 357 -18.90 -1.22 -23.43
CA VAL A 357 -18.17 -0.02 -23.81
C VAL A 357 -17.52 -0.18 -25.18
N ASN A 358 -16.91 -1.35 -25.47
CA ASN A 358 -16.31 -1.62 -26.78
C ASN A 358 -17.34 -1.53 -27.90
N ARG A 359 -18.51 -2.17 -27.75
CA ARG A 359 -19.61 -2.07 -28.74
C ARG A 359 -20.11 -0.63 -28.91
N ARG A 360 -20.25 0.11 -27.81
CA ARG A 360 -20.65 1.53 -27.86
C ARG A 360 -19.61 2.41 -28.53
N LEU A 361 -18.32 2.09 -28.32
CA LEU A 361 -17.21 2.81 -28.94
C LEU A 361 -17.18 2.61 -30.45
N GLU A 362 -17.38 1.37 -30.93
CA GLU A 362 -17.49 1.06 -32.36
C GLU A 362 -18.64 1.84 -33.01
N LEU A 363 -19.86 1.75 -32.45
CA LEU A 363 -21.02 2.49 -32.95
C LEU A 363 -20.81 4.02 -32.90
N THR A 364 -20.14 4.52 -31.86
CA THR A 364 -19.85 5.95 -31.75
C THR A 364 -18.80 6.40 -32.76
N GLN A 365 -17.82 5.57 -33.11
CA GLN A 365 -16.84 5.84 -34.16
C GLN A 365 -17.54 5.97 -35.54
N GLU A 366 -18.47 5.07 -35.84
CA GLU A 366 -19.29 5.17 -37.05
C GLU A 366 -20.15 6.45 -37.07
N LEU A 367 -20.78 6.77 -35.93
CA LEU A 367 -21.56 8.01 -35.78
C LEU A 367 -20.71 9.27 -35.97
N VAL A 368 -19.46 9.28 -35.50
CA VAL A 368 -18.52 10.39 -35.73
C VAL A 368 -18.26 10.57 -37.24
N LEU A 369 -18.03 9.48 -37.97
CA LEU A 369 -17.82 9.54 -39.43
C LEU A 369 -19.03 10.06 -40.14
N ILE A 370 -20.23 9.56 -39.81
CA ILE A 370 -21.50 9.99 -40.37
C ILE A 370 -21.75 11.49 -40.08
N SER A 371 -21.59 11.91 -38.82
CA SER A 371 -21.78 13.30 -38.41
C SER A 371 -20.83 14.25 -39.12
N ARG A 372 -19.58 13.83 -39.35
CA ARG A 372 -18.59 14.60 -40.09
C ARG A 372 -18.97 14.76 -41.56
N GLN A 373 -19.46 13.69 -42.21
CA GLN A 373 -19.94 13.73 -43.59
C GLN A 373 -21.19 14.60 -43.70
N ASP A 374 -22.15 14.47 -42.79
CA ASP A 374 -23.36 15.28 -42.72
C ASP A 374 -23.03 16.78 -42.56
N LEU A 375 -22.09 17.10 -41.64
CA LEU A 375 -21.65 18.48 -41.47
C LEU A 375 -21.02 19.04 -42.74
N LEU A 376 -20.16 18.31 -43.45
CA LEU A 376 -19.54 18.77 -44.69
C LEU A 376 -20.58 19.00 -45.79
N LEU A 377 -21.59 18.13 -45.90
CA LEU A 377 -22.70 18.29 -46.85
C LEU A 377 -23.55 19.51 -46.48
N LYS A 378 -23.96 19.65 -45.24
CA LYS A 378 -24.79 20.77 -44.76
C LYS A 378 -24.06 22.10 -44.82
N GLU A 379 -22.75 22.13 -44.60
CA GLU A 379 -21.94 23.33 -44.81
C GLU A 379 -21.95 23.79 -46.26
N ARG A 380 -21.86 22.86 -47.22
CA ARG A 380 -21.96 23.18 -48.64
C ARG A 380 -23.35 23.73 -49.00
N LEU A 381 -24.42 23.02 -48.63
CA LEU A 381 -25.80 23.43 -48.89
C LEU A 381 -26.13 24.78 -48.24
N TYR A 382 -25.60 25.03 -47.05
CA TYR A 382 -25.76 26.30 -46.36
C TYR A 382 -25.04 27.45 -47.11
N ARG A 383 -23.82 27.20 -47.62
CA ARG A 383 -23.08 28.18 -48.45
C ARG A 383 -23.81 28.52 -49.76
N GLU A 384 -24.57 27.58 -50.30
CA GLU A 384 -25.40 27.73 -51.52
C GLU A 384 -26.80 28.28 -51.19
N ALA A 385 -27.07 28.70 -49.95
CA ALA A 385 -28.38 29.17 -49.47
C ALA A 385 -29.51 28.14 -49.61
N GLN A 386 -29.22 26.87 -49.69
CA GLN A 386 -30.19 25.77 -49.86
C GLN A 386 -30.57 25.10 -48.52
N LEU A 387 -29.93 25.46 -47.40
CA LEU A 387 -30.19 24.90 -46.10
C LEU A 387 -30.49 25.99 -45.07
N PRO A 388 -31.48 25.81 -44.16
CA PRO A 388 -31.73 26.71 -43.05
C PRO A 388 -30.51 26.82 -42.10
N HIS A 389 -30.30 27.99 -41.53
CA HIS A 389 -29.22 28.29 -40.60
C HIS A 389 -29.19 27.32 -39.40
N LEU A 390 -30.37 27.03 -38.84
CA LEU A 390 -30.52 26.16 -37.66
C LEU A 390 -30.04 24.74 -37.93
N ASP A 391 -30.29 24.21 -39.14
CA ASP A 391 -29.87 22.85 -39.52
C ASP A 391 -28.34 22.72 -39.64
N TYR A 392 -27.67 23.79 -40.10
CA TYR A 392 -26.22 23.85 -40.13
C TYR A 392 -25.63 23.92 -38.70
N LEU A 393 -26.16 24.77 -37.83
CA LEU A 393 -25.75 24.84 -36.44
C LEU A 393 -25.97 23.51 -35.71
N GLY A 394 -27.10 22.85 -35.96
CA GLY A 394 -27.39 21.52 -35.41
C GLY A 394 -26.37 20.48 -35.82
N ALA A 395 -25.93 20.47 -37.09
CA ALA A 395 -24.88 19.54 -37.54
C ALA A 395 -23.51 19.80 -36.88
N LEU A 396 -23.17 21.07 -36.70
CA LEU A 396 -21.91 21.49 -36.09
C LEU A 396 -21.80 21.07 -34.61
N THR A 397 -22.89 21.25 -33.85
CA THR A 397 -22.97 20.81 -32.46
C THR A 397 -23.08 19.28 -32.32
N ALA A 398 -23.72 18.61 -33.32
CA ALA A 398 -23.82 17.15 -33.33
C ALA A 398 -22.46 16.48 -33.54
N GLU A 399 -21.61 16.98 -34.45
CA GLU A 399 -20.23 16.45 -34.63
C GLU A 399 -19.44 16.53 -33.31
N GLU A 400 -19.44 17.71 -32.65
CA GLU A 400 -18.74 17.89 -31.37
C GLU A 400 -19.24 16.93 -30.28
N SER A 401 -20.55 16.82 -30.12
CA SER A 401 -21.18 15.92 -29.15
C SER A 401 -20.74 14.46 -29.37
N ARG A 402 -20.64 14.00 -30.63
CA ARG A 402 -20.16 12.65 -30.96
C ARG A 402 -18.67 12.47 -30.66
N LEU A 403 -17.84 13.48 -30.93
CA LEU A 403 -16.42 13.48 -30.58
C LEU A 403 -16.23 13.41 -29.06
N SER A 404 -16.90 14.25 -28.30
CA SER A 404 -16.87 14.23 -26.83
C SER A 404 -17.36 12.90 -26.28
N GLN A 405 -18.41 12.30 -26.85
CA GLN A 405 -18.89 10.96 -26.46
C GLN A 405 -17.85 9.87 -26.72
N LYS A 406 -17.17 9.93 -27.87
CA LYS A 406 -16.07 9.00 -28.20
C LYS A 406 -14.93 9.09 -27.19
N GLU A 407 -14.47 10.30 -26.85
CA GLU A 407 -13.39 10.49 -25.89
C GLU A 407 -13.77 9.98 -24.48
N ALA A 408 -15.01 10.24 -24.04
CA ALA A 408 -15.52 9.72 -22.78
C ALA A 408 -15.58 8.18 -22.74
N LEU A 409 -15.99 7.53 -23.83
CA LEU A 409 -16.00 6.07 -23.95
C LEU A 409 -14.59 5.48 -24.00
N SER A 410 -13.66 6.15 -24.68
CA SER A 410 -12.25 5.75 -24.73
C SER A 410 -11.63 5.79 -23.32
N PHE A 411 -11.86 6.85 -22.55
CA PHE A 411 -11.43 6.96 -21.17
C PHE A 411 -12.07 5.87 -20.28
N LEU A 412 -13.36 5.60 -20.44
CA LEU A 412 -14.05 4.56 -19.69
C LEU A 412 -13.46 3.16 -19.98
N ARG A 413 -13.13 2.89 -21.26
CA ARG A 413 -12.46 1.65 -21.67
C ARG A 413 -11.10 1.51 -20.95
N GLU A 414 -10.24 2.53 -21.01
CA GLU A 414 -8.93 2.51 -20.36
C GLU A 414 -9.06 2.33 -18.85
N SER A 415 -10.01 2.99 -18.21
CA SER A 415 -10.24 2.84 -16.75
C SER A 415 -10.74 1.45 -16.35
N LEU A 416 -11.54 0.78 -17.21
CA LEU A 416 -11.96 -0.61 -16.98
C LEU A 416 -10.80 -1.59 -17.15
N LEU A 417 -9.96 -1.42 -18.18
CA LEU A 417 -8.75 -2.21 -18.39
C LEU A 417 -7.78 -2.04 -17.22
N LEU A 418 -7.55 -0.81 -16.76
CA LEU A 418 -6.73 -0.51 -15.59
C LEU A 418 -7.27 -1.20 -14.32
N ARG A 419 -8.60 -1.24 -14.15
CA ARG A 419 -9.24 -1.93 -13.02
C ARG A 419 -9.02 -3.44 -13.06
N ILE A 420 -9.11 -4.06 -14.26
CA ILE A 420 -8.82 -5.48 -14.45
C ILE A 420 -7.35 -5.74 -14.16
N ASP A 421 -6.44 -4.95 -14.73
CA ASP A 421 -5.00 -5.07 -14.53
C ASP A 421 -4.63 -4.98 -13.04
N ALA A 422 -5.21 -4.04 -12.29
CA ALA A 422 -5.00 -3.90 -10.85
C ALA A 422 -5.43 -5.14 -10.04
N LEU A 423 -6.36 -5.95 -10.55
CA LEU A 423 -6.83 -7.17 -9.88
C LEU A 423 -6.05 -8.42 -10.28
N VAL A 424 -5.51 -8.48 -11.51
CA VAL A 424 -5.04 -9.72 -12.15
C VAL A 424 -3.56 -9.71 -12.47
N ALA A 425 -2.99 -8.55 -12.84
CA ALA A 425 -1.62 -8.49 -13.33
C ALA A 425 -0.62 -9.15 -12.36
N PRO A 426 0.31 -9.98 -12.86
CA PRO A 426 1.44 -10.43 -12.05
C PRO A 426 2.28 -9.23 -11.63
N GLU A 427 2.97 -9.35 -10.52
CA GLU A 427 3.96 -8.33 -10.18
C GLU A 427 5.11 -8.37 -11.17
N PRO A 428 5.62 -7.23 -11.63
CA PRO A 428 6.86 -7.21 -12.37
C PRO A 428 7.94 -7.87 -11.49
N GLU A 429 8.61 -8.88 -12.04
CA GLU A 429 9.79 -9.47 -11.42
C GLU A 429 10.82 -8.35 -11.19
N ALA A 430 11.23 -8.17 -9.93
CA ALA A 430 12.16 -7.12 -9.50
C ALA A 430 13.59 -7.49 -9.87
#